data_a657038d576ead1699190c566de96c06
#
_entry.id   a657038d576ead1699190c566de96c06
#
_cell.length_a   1.000
_cell.length_b   1.000
_cell.length_c   1.000
_cell.angle_alpha   90.00
_cell.angle_beta   90.00
_cell.angle_gamma   90.00
#
_symmetry.space_group_name_H-M   'P 1'
#
loop_
_entity.id
_entity.type
_entity.pdbx_description
1 polymer ?
#
loop_
_entity_poly.entity_id
_entity_poly.type
_entity_poly.pdbx_seq_one_letter_code
_entity_poly.pdbx_strand_id
1 'polypeptide(L)'
;MSDQLDAIADVIRVATGLRLEQSRHHALRAALARAWPGLPHAEIVRRALDPATGPGTVATLINEVTIKETSFLRDRRQLTSIDWHDLYARAREAGSGVVRVWSVACATGEEPYSLALLACEAFASSTPPVRILGTDVSSAALEFATAGRYRDRAAQSVEEPLRSRYLERIGDELVVVPGLRALVQLAPHNLVADAYPPPGEAPFQLILCRNVLIYFDSETCARVVAGLERALAPGGRLVLGAADALCVLDRAVGELHRRPPKAKLSAPPAERRPRPARAAVLESRPASRAEEDLMNPEVHYQHGLAELESGDAAAAVSSLRRVLYLDPGFELAAFALGRAHEKAGELDAARRRYEQALRMLGVRPAPGERLAGPIDAATVIDACEARLLAIQGGLR
;
A
#
# COMPACT_ATOMS: atom_id res chain seq x y z
N MET A 1 14.85 32.48 2.54
CA MET A 1 15.53 31.17 2.68
C MET A 1 14.50 29.99 2.73
N SER A 2 13.36 30.13 3.38
CA SER A 2 12.30 29.10 3.31
C SER A 2 11.79 28.93 1.88
N ASP A 3 11.47 30.00 1.23
CA ASP A 3 10.92 30.10 -0.13
C ASP A 3 11.70 29.31 -1.22
N GLN A 4 13.02 29.25 -1.10
CA GLN A 4 13.87 28.52 -2.06
C GLN A 4 13.91 27.01 -1.80
N LEU A 5 13.73 26.58 -0.54
CA LEU A 5 13.61 25.15 -0.22
C LEU A 5 12.22 24.64 -0.63
N ASP A 6 11.19 25.46 -0.47
CA ASP A 6 9.85 25.16 -0.94
C ASP A 6 9.86 24.98 -2.48
N ALA A 7 10.55 25.86 -3.21
CA ALA A 7 10.70 25.74 -4.66
C ALA A 7 11.44 24.44 -5.08
N ILE A 8 12.47 24.01 -4.34
CA ILE A 8 13.15 22.73 -4.61
C ILE A 8 12.22 21.55 -4.28
N ALA A 9 11.49 21.63 -3.16
CA ALA A 9 10.50 20.62 -2.81
C ALA A 9 9.39 20.48 -3.87
N ASP A 10 8.97 21.59 -4.46
CA ASP A 10 8.01 21.59 -5.58
C ASP A 10 8.59 20.95 -6.85
N VAL A 11 9.84 21.21 -7.19
CA VAL A 11 10.51 20.53 -8.32
C VAL A 11 10.49 19.02 -8.11
N ILE A 12 10.84 18.54 -6.90
CA ILE A 12 10.84 17.13 -6.56
C ILE A 12 9.41 16.57 -6.64
N ARG A 13 8.44 17.29 -6.09
CA ARG A 13 7.02 16.88 -6.10
C ARG A 13 6.49 16.76 -7.53
N VAL A 14 6.78 17.70 -8.39
CA VAL A 14 6.37 17.66 -9.81
C VAL A 14 7.01 16.47 -10.53
N ALA A 15 8.29 16.22 -10.27
CA ALA A 15 9.04 15.15 -10.92
C ALA A 15 8.67 13.75 -10.43
N THR A 16 8.30 13.57 -9.16
CA THR A 16 8.18 12.25 -8.52
C THR A 16 6.88 12.03 -7.76
N GLY A 17 6.08 13.07 -7.54
CA GLY A 17 4.91 13.03 -6.65
C GLY A 17 5.25 13.07 -5.15
N LEU A 18 6.53 12.97 -4.78
CA LEU A 18 6.94 12.95 -3.37
C LEU A 18 6.70 14.29 -2.69
N ARG A 19 6.00 14.28 -1.57
CA ARG A 19 5.79 15.45 -0.72
C ARG A 19 6.88 15.53 0.34
N LEU A 20 7.64 16.61 0.33
CA LEU A 20 8.60 16.93 1.36
C LEU A 20 7.98 17.95 2.33
N GLU A 21 7.55 17.48 3.50
CA GLU A 21 7.02 18.34 4.55
C GLU A 21 8.09 19.30 5.09
N GLN A 22 7.67 20.45 5.61
CA GLN A 22 8.59 21.45 6.19
C GLN A 22 9.47 20.88 7.31
N SER A 23 8.97 19.92 8.08
CA SER A 23 9.72 19.15 9.08
C SER A 23 10.97 18.49 8.50
N ARG A 24 10.99 18.18 7.20
CA ARG A 24 12.12 17.57 6.47
C ARG A 24 13.05 18.58 5.80
N HIS A 25 12.80 19.88 5.91
CA HIS A 25 13.67 20.90 5.29
C HIS A 25 15.09 20.88 5.84
N HIS A 26 15.31 20.45 7.09
CA HIS A 26 16.66 20.26 7.62
C HIS A 26 17.40 19.14 6.85
N ALA A 27 16.74 18.01 6.63
CA ALA A 27 17.30 16.89 5.87
C ALA A 27 17.54 17.29 4.40
N LEU A 28 16.60 18.03 3.79
CA LEU A 28 16.77 18.57 2.44
C LEU A 28 18.00 19.48 2.34
N ARG A 29 18.23 20.41 3.28
CA ARG A 29 19.44 21.25 3.30
C ARG A 29 20.72 20.42 3.37
N ALA A 30 20.74 19.39 4.23
CA ALA A 30 21.89 18.51 4.35
C ALA A 30 22.15 17.74 3.03
N ALA A 31 21.09 17.27 2.37
CA ALA A 31 21.16 16.63 1.08
C ALA A 31 21.74 17.56 -0.01
N LEU A 32 21.24 18.79 -0.09
CA LEU A 32 21.72 19.79 -1.04
C LEU A 32 23.18 20.17 -0.79
N ALA A 33 23.59 20.29 0.47
CA ALA A 33 24.97 20.59 0.82
C ALA A 33 25.94 19.45 0.46
N ARG A 34 25.49 18.21 0.48
CA ARG A 34 26.26 17.04 0.00
C ARG A 34 26.39 17.03 -1.51
N ALA A 35 25.28 17.23 -2.22
CA ALA A 35 25.23 17.15 -3.67
C ALA A 35 25.96 18.34 -4.34
N TRP A 36 25.81 19.54 -3.79
CA TRP A 36 26.36 20.78 -4.33
C TRP A 36 26.92 21.65 -3.23
N PRO A 37 28.15 21.36 -2.74
CA PRO A 37 28.79 22.15 -1.69
C PRO A 37 28.95 23.62 -2.10
N GLY A 38 28.37 24.51 -1.31
CA GLY A 38 28.48 25.95 -1.53
C GLY A 38 27.62 26.56 -2.64
N LEU A 39 26.85 25.76 -3.38
CA LEU A 39 25.97 26.28 -4.42
C LEU A 39 24.71 26.92 -3.81
N PRO A 40 24.34 28.16 -4.18
CA PRO A 40 23.11 28.80 -3.71
C PRO A 40 21.86 27.99 -4.13
N HIS A 41 20.86 27.86 -3.26
CA HIS A 41 19.63 27.13 -3.55
C HIS A 41 18.87 27.67 -4.79
N ALA A 42 18.87 28.99 -5.00
CA ALA A 42 18.31 29.64 -6.19
C ALA A 42 18.96 29.14 -7.49
N GLU A 43 20.26 28.88 -7.46
CA GLU A 43 20.99 28.35 -8.61
C GLU A 43 20.61 26.87 -8.87
N ILE A 44 20.38 26.10 -7.83
CA ILE A 44 19.87 24.69 -7.97
C ILE A 44 18.51 24.68 -8.62
N VAL A 45 17.59 25.56 -8.18
CA VAL A 45 16.25 25.72 -8.81
C VAL A 45 16.40 26.10 -10.28
N ARG A 46 17.25 27.09 -10.58
CA ARG A 46 17.48 27.53 -11.96
C ARG A 46 17.99 26.38 -12.84
N ARG A 47 18.96 25.60 -12.36
CA ARG A 47 19.49 24.41 -13.07
C ARG A 47 18.43 23.33 -13.26
N ALA A 48 17.61 23.08 -12.25
CA ALA A 48 16.55 22.07 -12.33
C ALA A 48 15.45 22.40 -13.37
N LEU A 49 15.24 23.70 -13.61
CA LEU A 49 14.27 24.20 -14.59
C LEU A 49 14.88 24.42 -15.99
N ASP A 50 16.19 24.38 -16.13
CA ASP A 50 16.87 24.55 -17.40
C ASP A 50 16.78 23.27 -18.25
N PRO A 51 16.39 23.34 -19.53
CA PRO A 51 16.21 22.13 -20.37
C PRO A 51 17.47 21.28 -20.54
N ALA A 52 18.65 21.90 -20.50
CA ALA A 52 19.93 21.20 -20.71
C ALA A 52 20.46 20.56 -19.43
N THR A 53 20.30 21.22 -18.27
CA THR A 53 20.85 20.77 -16.99
C THR A 53 19.80 20.14 -16.08
N GLY A 54 18.51 20.39 -16.36
CA GLY A 54 17.39 19.98 -15.54
C GLY A 54 17.31 18.48 -15.28
N PRO A 55 17.33 17.61 -16.32
CA PRO A 55 17.25 16.17 -16.11
C PRO A 55 18.31 15.64 -15.14
N GLY A 56 19.57 16.05 -15.28
CA GLY A 56 20.65 15.64 -14.39
C GLY A 56 20.53 16.22 -12.99
N THR A 57 20.11 17.49 -12.88
CA THR A 57 19.90 18.14 -11.57
C THR A 57 18.74 17.48 -10.83
N VAL A 58 17.63 17.20 -11.48
CA VAL A 58 16.46 16.51 -10.91
C VAL A 58 16.81 15.08 -10.49
N ALA A 59 17.56 14.34 -11.32
CA ALA A 59 18.02 13.00 -10.96
C ALA A 59 18.89 13.01 -9.69
N THR A 60 19.80 13.99 -9.58
CA THR A 60 20.63 14.17 -8.37
C THR A 60 19.75 14.50 -7.15
N LEU A 61 18.78 15.41 -7.29
CA LEU A 61 17.84 15.73 -6.22
C LEU A 61 17.09 14.47 -5.75
N ILE A 62 16.55 13.69 -6.67
CA ILE A 62 15.85 12.44 -6.37
C ILE A 62 16.76 11.48 -5.58
N ASN A 63 17.98 11.26 -6.05
CA ASN A 63 18.95 10.39 -5.40
C ASN A 63 19.29 10.81 -3.96
N GLU A 64 19.27 12.10 -3.67
CA GLU A 64 19.61 12.65 -2.37
C GLU A 64 18.44 12.68 -1.38
N VAL A 65 17.20 12.83 -1.86
CA VAL A 65 16.03 13.02 -1.00
C VAL A 65 15.22 11.74 -0.78
N THR A 66 15.36 10.73 -1.65
CA THR A 66 14.69 9.47 -1.50
C THR A 66 15.18 8.71 -0.27
N ILE A 67 14.24 8.19 0.50
CA ILE A 67 14.55 7.40 1.69
C ILE A 67 14.87 5.98 1.22
N LYS A 68 16.11 5.56 1.43
CA LYS A 68 16.64 4.25 1.05
C LYS A 68 16.63 3.26 2.22
N GLU A 69 15.80 3.52 3.24
CA GLU A 69 15.75 2.65 4.43
C GLU A 69 14.90 1.42 4.15
N THR A 70 15.58 0.30 4.01
CA THR A 70 14.99 -1.02 3.76
C THR A 70 15.86 -2.09 4.42
N SER A 71 15.35 -3.32 4.52
CA SER A 71 16.08 -4.47 5.05
C SER A 71 15.52 -5.76 4.45
N PHE A 72 16.35 -6.82 4.46
CA PHE A 72 15.88 -8.13 4.06
C PHE A 72 14.74 -8.60 4.97
N LEU A 73 13.71 -9.21 4.36
CA LEU A 73 12.53 -9.73 5.04
C LEU A 73 11.79 -8.68 5.90
N ARG A 74 11.87 -7.39 5.54
CA ARG A 74 11.09 -6.34 6.20
C ARG A 74 9.61 -6.74 6.21
N ASP A 75 8.96 -6.64 7.40
CA ASP A 75 7.59 -7.12 7.62
C ASP A 75 7.44 -8.61 7.21
N ARG A 76 8.33 -9.43 7.74
CA ARG A 76 8.51 -10.87 7.39
C ARG A 76 7.19 -11.63 7.29
N ARG A 77 6.24 -11.39 8.22
CA ARG A 77 4.93 -12.05 8.22
C ARG A 77 4.21 -11.88 6.88
N GLN A 78 4.20 -10.67 6.34
CA GLN A 78 3.55 -10.36 5.06
C GLN A 78 4.23 -11.09 3.89
N LEU A 79 5.57 -11.11 3.85
CA LEU A 79 6.32 -11.79 2.80
C LEU A 79 6.20 -13.32 2.88
N THR A 80 6.19 -13.88 4.09
CA THR A 80 6.06 -15.34 4.30
C THR A 80 4.63 -15.86 4.12
N SER A 81 3.62 -14.95 4.06
CA SER A 81 2.23 -15.32 3.73
C SER A 81 1.98 -15.49 2.23
N ILE A 82 2.96 -15.25 1.38
CA ILE A 82 2.84 -15.42 -0.07
C ILE A 82 2.77 -16.91 -0.38
N ASP A 83 1.66 -17.35 -0.96
CA ASP A 83 1.51 -18.72 -1.48
C ASP A 83 2.07 -18.81 -2.90
N TRP A 84 3.35 -19.20 -2.99
CA TRP A 84 4.08 -19.33 -4.25
C TRP A 84 3.51 -20.41 -5.17
N HIS A 85 2.97 -21.48 -4.59
CA HIS A 85 2.40 -22.59 -5.38
C HIS A 85 1.05 -22.20 -5.98
N ASP A 86 0.19 -21.47 -5.24
CA ASP A 86 -1.05 -20.92 -5.77
C ASP A 86 -0.78 -19.92 -6.91
N LEU A 87 0.18 -19.00 -6.72
CA LEU A 87 0.59 -18.07 -7.78
C LEU A 87 1.08 -18.79 -9.03
N TYR A 88 1.83 -19.87 -8.87
CA TYR A 88 2.33 -20.68 -9.99
C TYR A 88 1.20 -21.44 -10.69
N ALA A 89 0.28 -22.02 -9.93
CA ALA A 89 -0.90 -22.69 -10.49
C ALA A 89 -1.71 -21.74 -11.37
N ARG A 90 -2.00 -20.54 -10.88
CA ARG A 90 -2.71 -19.49 -11.62
C ARG A 90 -1.93 -19.02 -12.85
N ALA A 91 -0.61 -18.86 -12.73
CA ALA A 91 0.23 -18.50 -13.88
C ALA A 91 0.15 -19.57 -14.98
N ARG A 92 0.15 -20.85 -14.63
CA ARG A 92 -0.03 -21.97 -15.55
C ARG A 92 -1.40 -22.00 -16.22
N GLU A 93 -2.45 -21.78 -15.45
CA GLU A 93 -3.83 -21.67 -15.96
C GLU A 93 -3.96 -20.53 -16.99
N ALA A 94 -3.24 -19.43 -16.77
CA ALA A 94 -3.15 -18.30 -17.69
C ALA A 94 -2.17 -18.53 -18.87
N GLY A 95 -1.62 -19.76 -19.03
CA GLY A 95 -0.70 -20.11 -20.11
C GLY A 95 0.74 -19.65 -19.89
N SER A 96 1.10 -19.17 -18.69
CA SER A 96 2.48 -18.82 -18.33
C SER A 96 3.14 -19.95 -17.53
N GLY A 97 4.39 -20.29 -17.87
CA GLY A 97 5.20 -21.21 -17.07
C GLY A 97 5.99 -20.51 -15.96
N VAL A 98 5.76 -19.20 -15.72
CA VAL A 98 6.56 -18.37 -14.82
C VAL A 98 5.65 -17.44 -14.03
N VAL A 99 5.87 -17.36 -12.72
CA VAL A 99 5.27 -16.33 -11.83
C VAL A 99 6.05 -15.03 -12.01
N ARG A 100 5.37 -13.99 -12.43
CA ARG A 100 5.95 -12.64 -12.58
C ARG A 100 5.60 -11.82 -11.36
N VAL A 101 6.61 -11.29 -10.71
CA VAL A 101 6.50 -10.48 -9.49
C VAL A 101 7.07 -9.10 -9.74
N TRP A 102 6.40 -8.07 -9.25
CA TRP A 102 6.91 -6.70 -9.29
C TRP A 102 7.06 -6.13 -7.89
N SER A 103 8.30 -5.83 -7.49
CA SER A 103 8.64 -5.10 -6.27
C SER A 103 8.81 -3.62 -6.64
N VAL A 104 7.85 -2.82 -6.24
CA VAL A 104 7.71 -1.39 -6.60
C VAL A 104 8.39 -0.53 -5.55
N ALA A 105 9.15 0.49 -5.99
CA ALA A 105 9.97 1.34 -5.12
C ALA A 105 10.89 0.53 -4.19
N CYS A 106 11.65 -0.38 -4.81
CA CYS A 106 12.43 -1.40 -4.12
C CYS A 106 13.69 -0.88 -3.41
N ALA A 107 13.96 0.41 -3.48
CA ALA A 107 15.13 1.08 -2.90
C ALA A 107 16.44 0.33 -3.24
N THR A 108 17.19 -0.09 -2.22
CA THR A 108 18.49 -0.77 -2.37
C THR A 108 18.39 -2.28 -2.61
N GLY A 109 17.18 -2.80 -2.90
CA GLY A 109 17.00 -4.14 -3.46
C GLY A 109 16.78 -5.27 -2.47
N GLU A 110 16.74 -5.00 -1.16
CA GLU A 110 16.54 -6.03 -0.14
C GLU A 110 15.17 -6.73 -0.28
N GLU A 111 14.13 -6.01 -0.72
CA GLU A 111 12.80 -6.60 -0.92
C GLU A 111 12.78 -7.57 -2.11
N PRO A 112 13.17 -7.23 -3.34
CA PRO A 112 13.18 -8.18 -4.46
C PRO A 112 14.09 -9.38 -4.20
N TYR A 113 15.21 -9.22 -3.51
CA TYR A 113 16.06 -10.35 -3.12
C TYR A 113 15.44 -11.21 -2.01
N SER A 114 14.68 -10.62 -1.09
CA SER A 114 13.89 -11.39 -0.11
C SER A 114 12.81 -12.23 -0.79
N LEU A 115 12.13 -11.68 -1.80
CA LEU A 115 11.15 -12.42 -2.59
C LEU A 115 11.79 -13.58 -3.35
N ALA A 116 12.96 -13.36 -3.95
CA ALA A 116 13.72 -14.40 -4.65
C ALA A 116 14.13 -15.54 -3.69
N LEU A 117 14.62 -15.18 -2.51
CA LEU A 117 14.98 -16.15 -1.45
C LEU A 117 13.76 -17.00 -1.05
N LEU A 118 12.63 -16.34 -0.76
CA LEU A 118 11.40 -17.04 -0.36
C LEU A 118 10.85 -17.94 -1.48
N ALA A 119 10.97 -17.52 -2.74
CA ALA A 119 10.60 -18.36 -3.87
C ALA A 119 11.50 -19.59 -3.98
N CYS A 120 12.83 -19.44 -3.83
CA CYS A 120 13.75 -20.58 -3.83
C CYS A 120 13.42 -21.59 -2.73
N GLU A 121 13.11 -21.12 -1.52
CA GLU A 121 12.71 -22.00 -0.42
C GLU A 121 11.38 -22.71 -0.67
N ALA A 122 10.38 -21.98 -1.17
CA ALA A 122 9.06 -22.54 -1.44
C ALA A 122 9.09 -23.64 -2.50
N PHE A 123 9.89 -23.48 -3.54
CA PHE A 123 10.04 -24.49 -4.61
C PHE A 123 11.18 -25.50 -4.36
N ALA A 124 11.91 -25.37 -3.24
CA ALA A 124 13.13 -26.16 -2.94
C ALA A 124 14.09 -26.21 -4.16
N SER A 125 14.27 -25.08 -4.84
CA SER A 125 15.00 -24.97 -6.09
C SER A 125 15.81 -23.66 -6.15
N SER A 126 17.03 -23.74 -6.68
CA SER A 126 17.83 -22.55 -6.97
C SER A 126 17.37 -21.80 -8.23
N THR A 127 16.48 -22.40 -9.02
CA THR A 127 15.93 -21.84 -10.25
C THR A 127 14.41 -22.01 -10.29
N PRO A 128 13.67 -21.45 -9.30
CA PRO A 128 12.22 -21.53 -9.26
C PRO A 128 11.60 -20.89 -10.51
N PRO A 129 10.37 -21.26 -10.90
CA PRO A 129 9.69 -20.66 -12.06
C PRO A 129 9.15 -19.27 -11.69
N VAL A 130 10.05 -18.37 -11.28
CA VAL A 130 9.72 -17.00 -10.80
C VAL A 130 10.66 -16.01 -11.47
N ARG A 131 10.12 -14.86 -11.87
CA ARG A 131 10.87 -13.68 -12.29
C ARG A 131 10.41 -12.48 -11.50
N ILE A 132 11.35 -11.72 -10.95
CA ILE A 132 11.09 -10.56 -10.11
C ILE A 132 11.64 -9.34 -10.80
N LEU A 133 10.78 -8.35 -11.02
CA LEU A 133 11.16 -7.01 -11.42
C LEU A 133 11.21 -6.13 -10.16
N GLY A 134 12.36 -5.57 -9.85
CA GLY A 134 12.51 -4.52 -8.86
C GLY A 134 12.63 -3.17 -9.56
N THR A 135 11.85 -2.18 -9.13
CA THR A 135 11.94 -0.84 -9.72
C THR A 135 12.03 0.25 -8.66
N ASP A 136 12.77 1.30 -8.98
CA ASP A 136 12.87 2.50 -8.15
C ASP A 136 13.10 3.73 -9.02
N VAL A 137 12.77 4.92 -8.50
CA VAL A 137 13.04 6.19 -9.17
C VAL A 137 14.48 6.65 -8.98
N SER A 138 15.17 6.16 -7.93
CA SER A 138 16.56 6.48 -7.60
C SER A 138 17.52 5.56 -8.35
N SER A 139 18.24 6.10 -9.33
CA SER A 139 19.29 5.36 -10.04
C SER A 139 20.40 4.89 -9.09
N ALA A 140 20.79 5.71 -8.13
CA ALA A 140 21.81 5.34 -7.15
C ALA A 140 21.38 4.18 -6.23
N ALA A 141 20.08 4.07 -5.92
CA ALA A 141 19.54 2.92 -5.19
C ALA A 141 19.59 1.66 -6.04
N LEU A 142 19.23 1.75 -7.31
CA LEU A 142 19.29 0.63 -8.25
C LEU A 142 20.73 0.17 -8.54
N GLU A 143 21.68 1.07 -8.62
CA GLU A 143 23.12 0.73 -8.73
C GLU A 143 23.59 -0.09 -7.52
N PHE A 144 23.20 0.36 -6.32
CA PHE A 144 23.49 -0.38 -5.08
C PHE A 144 22.82 -1.77 -5.07
N ALA A 145 21.55 -1.82 -5.42
CA ALA A 145 20.79 -3.08 -5.55
C ALA A 145 21.44 -4.03 -6.57
N THR A 146 21.90 -3.51 -7.70
CA THR A 146 22.58 -4.27 -8.75
C THR A 146 23.91 -4.85 -8.27
N ALA A 147 24.65 -4.10 -7.45
CA ALA A 147 25.87 -4.60 -6.83
C ALA A 147 25.59 -5.77 -5.88
N GLY A 148 24.42 -5.78 -5.23
CA GLY A 148 23.96 -6.84 -4.33
C GLY A 148 24.88 -7.06 -3.12
N ARG A 149 25.49 -5.98 -2.62
CA ARG A 149 26.46 -5.97 -1.52
C ARG A 149 25.89 -5.22 -0.33
N TYR A 150 25.80 -5.87 0.80
CA TYR A 150 25.09 -5.36 1.99
C TYR A 150 25.94 -5.50 3.23
N ARG A 151 25.68 -4.66 4.24
CA ARG A 151 26.25 -4.82 5.57
C ARG A 151 25.36 -5.74 6.42
N ASP A 152 25.90 -6.32 7.48
CA ASP A 152 25.19 -7.23 8.40
C ASP A 152 23.83 -6.67 8.88
N ARG A 153 23.76 -5.35 9.11
CA ARG A 153 22.52 -4.69 9.56
C ARG A 153 21.36 -4.89 8.59
N ALA A 154 21.59 -4.92 7.30
CA ALA A 154 20.54 -5.11 6.31
C ALA A 154 19.90 -6.51 6.38
N ALA A 155 20.68 -7.52 6.79
CA ALA A 155 20.28 -8.92 6.79
C ALA A 155 20.03 -9.51 8.20
N GLN A 156 19.85 -8.67 9.23
CA GLN A 156 19.60 -9.13 10.60
C GLN A 156 18.35 -10.01 10.75
N SER A 157 17.33 -9.79 9.92
CA SER A 157 16.10 -10.57 9.91
C SER A 157 16.21 -11.89 9.15
N VAL A 158 17.34 -12.16 8.48
CA VAL A 158 17.59 -13.42 7.79
C VAL A 158 18.31 -14.37 8.74
N GLU A 159 17.60 -15.40 9.15
CA GLU A 159 18.12 -16.42 10.07
C GLU A 159 19.04 -17.42 9.35
N GLU A 160 19.95 -18.06 10.08
CA GLU A 160 20.65 -19.24 9.62
C GLU A 160 19.69 -20.46 9.57
N PRO A 161 19.76 -21.37 8.57
CA PRO A 161 20.81 -21.45 7.52
C PRO A 161 20.52 -20.63 6.24
N LEU A 162 19.42 -19.87 6.16
CA LEU A 162 19.06 -19.11 4.95
C LEU A 162 20.12 -18.06 4.61
N ARG A 163 20.64 -17.43 5.65
CA ARG A 163 21.65 -16.38 5.50
C ARG A 163 22.90 -16.91 4.81
N SER A 164 23.48 -18.01 5.28
CA SER A 164 24.66 -18.62 4.68
C SER A 164 24.41 -19.22 3.29
N ARG A 165 23.17 -19.62 3.00
CA ARG A 165 22.80 -20.17 1.69
C ARG A 165 22.68 -19.11 0.59
N TYR A 166 22.16 -17.93 0.93
CA TYR A 166 21.79 -16.90 -0.04
C TYR A 166 22.63 -15.62 0.00
N LEU A 167 23.43 -15.45 1.06
CA LEU A 167 24.29 -14.29 1.27
C LEU A 167 25.71 -14.76 1.61
N GLU A 168 26.61 -14.67 0.65
CA GLU A 168 28.01 -15.02 0.82
C GLU A 168 28.75 -13.91 1.57
N ARG A 169 29.52 -14.27 2.60
CA ARG A 169 30.34 -13.29 3.31
C ARG A 169 31.65 -13.06 2.59
N ILE A 170 31.87 -11.80 2.17
CA ILE A 170 33.12 -11.35 1.54
C ILE A 170 33.64 -10.14 2.33
N GLY A 171 34.63 -10.37 3.19
CA GLY A 171 35.13 -9.36 4.14
C GLY A 171 34.01 -8.95 5.12
N ASP A 172 33.74 -7.65 5.22
CA ASP A 172 32.71 -7.06 6.10
C ASP A 172 31.34 -6.96 5.43
N GLU A 173 31.17 -7.52 4.22
CA GLU A 173 29.93 -7.44 3.47
C GLU A 173 29.31 -8.82 3.25
N LEU A 174 28.01 -8.80 3.08
CA LEU A 174 27.19 -9.91 2.62
C LEU A 174 26.83 -9.67 1.15
N VAL A 175 27.16 -10.62 0.30
CA VAL A 175 26.95 -10.53 -1.15
C VAL A 175 25.87 -11.53 -1.55
N VAL A 176 24.86 -11.07 -2.25
CA VAL A 176 23.79 -11.94 -2.77
C VAL A 176 24.38 -12.92 -3.77
N VAL A 177 24.12 -14.22 -3.58
CA VAL A 177 24.65 -15.27 -4.45
C VAL A 177 24.17 -15.11 -5.90
N PRO A 178 24.99 -15.51 -6.90
CA PRO A 178 24.65 -15.31 -8.33
C PRO A 178 23.30 -15.92 -8.74
N GLY A 179 22.97 -17.11 -8.22
CA GLY A 179 21.69 -17.78 -8.51
C GLY A 179 20.47 -16.95 -8.08
N LEU A 180 20.55 -16.29 -6.92
CA LEU A 180 19.47 -15.42 -6.45
C LEU A 180 19.37 -14.13 -7.27
N ARG A 181 20.52 -13.56 -7.62
CA ARG A 181 20.59 -12.34 -8.47
C ARG A 181 19.99 -12.57 -9.87
N ALA A 182 20.14 -13.78 -10.42
CA ALA A 182 19.60 -14.14 -11.73
C ALA A 182 18.07 -14.14 -11.80
N LEU A 183 17.38 -14.21 -10.65
CA LEU A 183 15.91 -14.16 -10.55
C LEU A 183 15.38 -12.72 -10.54
N VAL A 184 16.24 -11.73 -10.30
CA VAL A 184 15.86 -10.32 -10.09
C VAL A 184 16.38 -9.47 -11.23
N GLN A 185 15.49 -8.79 -11.92
CA GLN A 185 15.78 -7.72 -12.86
C GLN A 185 15.53 -6.38 -12.17
N LEU A 186 16.43 -5.42 -12.33
CA LEU A 186 16.30 -4.08 -11.77
C LEU A 186 16.16 -3.06 -12.89
N ALA A 187 15.21 -2.13 -12.76
CA ALA A 187 14.97 -1.11 -13.76
C ALA A 187 14.47 0.20 -13.13
N PRO A 188 14.80 1.36 -13.73
CA PRO A 188 14.21 2.62 -13.31
C PRO A 188 12.71 2.65 -13.62
N HIS A 189 11.92 3.19 -12.70
CA HIS A 189 10.50 3.43 -12.90
C HIS A 189 9.99 4.52 -11.99
N ASN A 190 9.33 5.50 -12.58
CA ASN A 190 8.69 6.60 -11.87
C ASN A 190 7.18 6.34 -11.79
N LEU A 191 6.68 6.08 -10.60
CA LEU A 191 5.27 5.77 -10.33
C LEU A 191 4.28 6.86 -10.80
N VAL A 192 4.74 8.08 -10.99
CA VAL A 192 3.89 9.22 -11.38
C VAL A 192 3.92 9.48 -12.88
N ALA A 193 5.07 9.26 -13.51
CA ALA A 193 5.33 9.65 -14.89
C ALA A 193 5.24 8.48 -15.88
N ASP A 194 5.57 7.25 -15.45
CA ASP A 194 5.72 6.13 -16.35
C ASP A 194 4.45 5.29 -16.53
N ALA A 195 4.42 4.48 -17.59
CA ALA A 195 3.30 3.61 -17.92
C ALA A 195 3.20 2.37 -17.01
N TYR A 196 2.00 1.82 -16.86
CA TYR A 196 1.70 0.61 -16.09
C TYR A 196 1.06 -0.48 -16.98
N PRO A 197 1.60 -1.71 -17.06
CA PRO A 197 2.90 -2.12 -16.53
C PRO A 197 4.07 -1.37 -17.18
N PRO A 198 5.31 -1.50 -16.67
CA PRO A 198 6.49 -0.95 -17.32
C PRO A 198 6.60 -1.46 -18.79
N PRO A 199 7.11 -0.65 -19.73
CA PRO A 199 7.20 -1.02 -21.13
C PRO A 199 7.95 -2.34 -21.35
N GLY A 200 7.37 -3.22 -22.16
CA GLY A 200 7.92 -4.56 -22.44
C GLY A 200 7.59 -5.62 -21.40
N GLU A 201 6.93 -5.25 -20.30
CA GLU A 201 6.51 -6.19 -19.28
C GLU A 201 5.08 -6.71 -19.51
N ALA A 202 4.89 -8.02 -19.31
CA ALA A 202 3.56 -8.64 -19.26
C ALA A 202 2.94 -8.46 -17.87
N PRO A 203 1.61 -8.63 -17.71
CA PRO A 203 0.95 -8.52 -16.42
C PRO A 203 1.56 -9.42 -15.32
N PHE A 204 1.50 -8.96 -14.07
CA PHE A 204 2.13 -9.59 -12.92
C PHE A 204 1.13 -10.42 -12.10
N GLN A 205 1.51 -11.59 -11.60
CA GLN A 205 0.72 -12.37 -10.66
C GLN A 205 0.78 -11.78 -9.24
N LEU A 206 1.87 -11.08 -8.93
CA LEU A 206 2.07 -10.45 -7.64
C LEU A 206 2.74 -9.09 -7.80
N ILE A 207 2.18 -8.06 -7.20
CA ILE A 207 2.80 -6.74 -7.10
C ILE A 207 2.93 -6.38 -5.62
N LEU A 208 4.12 -5.98 -5.19
CA LEU A 208 4.36 -5.39 -3.86
C LEU A 208 4.62 -3.90 -4.04
N CYS A 209 3.86 -3.08 -3.32
CA CYS A 209 4.06 -1.62 -3.24
C CYS A 209 4.02 -1.24 -1.77
N ARG A 210 5.19 -1.15 -1.14
CA ARG A 210 5.32 -1.05 0.31
C ARG A 210 6.18 0.14 0.72
N ASN A 211 5.70 0.87 1.73
CA ASN A 211 6.39 2.00 2.34
C ASN A 211 6.76 3.14 1.36
N VAL A 212 5.94 3.38 0.35
CA VAL A 212 6.12 4.44 -0.65
C VAL A 212 4.91 5.34 -0.79
N LEU A 213 3.67 4.82 -0.73
CA LEU A 213 2.45 5.61 -0.91
C LEU A 213 2.27 6.66 0.19
N ILE A 214 2.85 6.44 1.35
CA ILE A 214 2.90 7.38 2.49
C ILE A 214 3.55 8.74 2.17
N TYR A 215 4.29 8.83 1.08
CA TYR A 215 4.96 10.07 0.64
C TYR A 215 4.16 10.83 -0.41
N PHE A 216 3.06 10.28 -0.91
CA PHE A 216 2.22 10.89 -1.93
C PHE A 216 0.99 11.57 -1.31
N ASP A 217 0.41 12.51 -2.04
CA ASP A 217 -0.94 12.97 -1.72
C ASP A 217 -2.00 11.94 -2.15
N SER A 218 -3.22 12.12 -1.66
CA SER A 218 -4.32 11.16 -1.90
C SER A 218 -4.65 10.97 -3.37
N GLU A 219 -4.53 12.01 -4.20
CA GLU A 219 -4.80 11.94 -5.64
C GLU A 219 -3.71 11.13 -6.36
N THR A 220 -2.45 11.37 -6.02
CA THR A 220 -1.31 10.64 -6.56
C THR A 220 -1.32 9.17 -6.12
N CYS A 221 -1.59 8.89 -4.84
CA CYS A 221 -1.82 7.52 -4.35
C CYS A 221 -2.84 6.78 -5.21
N ALA A 222 -3.92 7.47 -5.49
CA ALA A 222 -5.01 6.99 -6.30
C ALA A 222 -4.58 6.51 -7.67
N ARG A 223 -3.91 7.39 -8.39
CA ARG A 223 -3.44 7.11 -9.75
C ARG A 223 -2.44 5.96 -9.75
N VAL A 224 -1.54 5.95 -8.77
CA VAL A 224 -0.54 4.89 -8.62
C VAL A 224 -1.22 3.54 -8.38
N VAL A 225 -2.11 3.44 -7.39
CA VAL A 225 -2.81 2.17 -7.08
C VAL A 225 -3.61 1.68 -8.28
N ALA A 226 -4.39 2.56 -8.94
CA ALA A 226 -5.12 2.18 -10.14
C ALA A 226 -4.17 1.75 -11.29
N GLY A 227 -2.96 2.31 -11.36
CA GLY A 227 -1.91 1.89 -12.30
C GLY A 227 -1.43 0.47 -11.99
N LEU A 228 -1.12 0.19 -10.72
CA LEU A 228 -0.67 -1.12 -10.25
C LEU A 228 -1.75 -2.20 -10.46
N GLU A 229 -3.02 -1.89 -10.17
CA GLU A 229 -4.15 -2.79 -10.40
C GLU A 229 -4.29 -3.16 -11.89
N ARG A 230 -4.10 -2.19 -12.80
CA ARG A 230 -4.10 -2.47 -14.25
C ARG A 230 -2.92 -3.34 -14.71
N ALA A 231 -1.81 -3.30 -13.97
CA ALA A 231 -0.64 -4.12 -14.27
C ALA A 231 -0.75 -5.56 -13.73
N LEU A 232 -1.79 -5.89 -12.94
CA LEU A 232 -2.02 -7.24 -12.47
C LEU A 232 -2.57 -8.15 -13.57
N ALA A 233 -2.11 -9.38 -13.55
CA ALA A 233 -2.74 -10.48 -14.30
C ALA A 233 -4.13 -10.78 -13.71
N PRO A 234 -5.04 -11.41 -14.48
CA PRO A 234 -6.31 -11.89 -13.93
C PRO A 234 -6.08 -12.79 -12.70
N GLY A 235 -6.70 -12.43 -11.58
CA GLY A 235 -6.50 -13.10 -10.30
C GLY A 235 -5.18 -12.79 -9.59
N GLY A 236 -4.38 -11.86 -10.11
CA GLY A 236 -3.16 -11.38 -9.48
C GLY A 236 -3.42 -10.63 -8.17
N ARG A 237 -2.39 -10.47 -7.35
CA ARG A 237 -2.48 -9.83 -6.02
C ARG A 237 -1.62 -8.59 -5.93
N LEU A 238 -2.19 -7.51 -5.36
CA LEU A 238 -1.47 -6.32 -4.93
C LEU A 238 -1.28 -6.38 -3.41
N VAL A 239 -0.04 -6.32 -2.96
CA VAL A 239 0.35 -6.30 -1.55
C VAL A 239 0.84 -4.90 -1.21
N LEU A 240 0.15 -4.25 -0.28
CA LEU A 240 0.52 -2.92 0.21
C LEU A 240 1.19 -3.03 1.58
N GLY A 241 2.11 -2.14 1.89
CA GLY A 241 2.62 -1.99 3.25
C GLY A 241 1.51 -1.51 4.20
N ALA A 242 1.62 -1.81 5.49
CA ALA A 242 0.61 -1.46 6.48
C ALA A 242 0.24 0.04 6.49
N ALA A 243 1.25 0.92 6.38
CA ALA A 243 1.03 2.35 6.31
C ALA A 243 0.45 2.81 4.96
N ASP A 244 0.83 2.14 3.87
CA ASP A 244 0.33 2.42 2.51
C ASP A 244 -1.14 2.04 2.38
N ALA A 245 -1.54 0.92 2.99
CA ALA A 245 -2.93 0.49 3.02
C ALA A 245 -3.85 1.53 3.69
N LEU A 246 -3.36 2.23 4.71
CA LEU A 246 -4.10 3.32 5.34
C LEU A 246 -4.35 4.49 4.37
N CYS A 247 -3.36 4.84 3.55
CA CYS A 247 -3.52 5.89 2.53
C CYS A 247 -4.60 5.52 1.49
N VAL A 248 -4.71 4.23 1.16
CA VAL A 248 -5.71 3.72 0.22
C VAL A 248 -7.09 3.63 0.87
N LEU A 249 -7.17 3.20 2.12
CA LEU A 249 -8.41 3.14 2.90
C LEU A 249 -8.99 4.53 3.14
N ASP A 250 -8.18 5.49 3.54
CA ASP A 250 -8.60 6.89 3.71
C ASP A 250 -9.19 7.47 2.42
N ARG A 251 -8.76 6.98 1.28
CA ARG A 251 -9.24 7.42 -0.04
C ARG A 251 -10.51 6.71 -0.49
N ALA A 252 -10.61 5.38 -0.38
CA ALA A 252 -11.83 4.65 -0.76
C ALA A 252 -13.05 5.26 -0.09
N VAL A 253 -12.84 5.78 1.10
CA VAL A 253 -13.73 6.59 1.89
C VAL A 253 -14.05 7.93 1.21
N GLY A 254 -13.06 8.68 0.69
CA GLY A 254 -13.26 10.00 0.04
C GLY A 254 -13.94 9.95 -1.33
N GLU A 255 -13.76 8.88 -2.07
CA GLU A 255 -14.42 8.75 -3.39
C GLU A 255 -15.89 8.40 -3.28
N LEU A 256 -16.30 7.64 -2.26
CA LEU A 256 -17.71 7.37 -2.00
C LEU A 256 -18.51 8.64 -1.69
N HIS A 257 -17.85 9.66 -1.10
CA HIS A 257 -18.46 10.97 -0.83
C HIS A 257 -18.65 11.83 -2.08
N ARG A 258 -17.78 11.72 -3.07
CA ARG A 258 -17.82 12.54 -4.29
C ARG A 258 -18.76 11.99 -5.36
N ARG A 259 -19.33 10.79 -5.19
CA ARG A 259 -20.40 10.32 -6.06
C ARG A 259 -21.66 11.08 -5.72
N PRO A 260 -22.21 11.92 -6.64
CA PRO A 260 -23.51 12.52 -6.43
C PRO A 260 -24.53 11.40 -6.21
N PRO A 261 -25.51 11.57 -5.30
CA PRO A 261 -26.56 10.59 -5.11
C PRO A 261 -27.16 10.29 -6.49
N LYS A 262 -27.21 9.01 -6.87
CA LYS A 262 -27.78 8.59 -8.14
C LYS A 262 -29.11 9.30 -8.31
N ALA A 263 -29.24 10.09 -9.37
CA ALA A 263 -30.46 10.80 -9.69
C ALA A 263 -31.63 9.81 -9.58
N LYS A 264 -32.64 10.20 -8.81
CA LYS A 264 -33.87 9.42 -8.66
C LYS A 264 -34.40 9.18 -10.06
N LEU A 265 -34.34 7.94 -10.54
CA LEU A 265 -35.14 7.54 -11.69
C LEU A 265 -36.59 7.78 -11.29
N SER A 266 -37.21 8.78 -11.91
CA SER A 266 -38.63 9.05 -11.78
C SER A 266 -39.39 7.80 -12.22
N ALA A 267 -40.14 7.21 -11.29
CA ALA A 267 -41.07 6.14 -11.59
C ALA A 267 -42.17 6.66 -12.53
N PRO A 268 -42.58 5.90 -13.54
CA PRO A 268 -43.72 6.27 -14.38
C PRO A 268 -45.00 6.29 -13.55
N PRO A 269 -46.00 7.14 -13.90
CA PRO A 269 -47.21 7.29 -13.13
C PRO A 269 -48.03 5.99 -13.09
N ALA A 270 -48.40 5.59 -11.89
CA ALA A 270 -49.21 4.38 -11.64
C ALA A 270 -50.64 4.58 -12.12
N GLU A 271 -51.07 3.78 -13.09
CA GLU A 271 -52.48 3.62 -13.45
C GLU A 271 -53.26 2.99 -12.30
N ARG A 272 -54.33 3.67 -11.89
CA ARG A 272 -55.29 3.17 -10.89
C ARG A 272 -56.11 2.00 -11.48
N ARG A 273 -55.99 0.80 -10.87
CA ARG A 273 -56.98 -0.27 -11.01
C ARG A 273 -57.71 -0.51 -9.69
N PRO A 274 -59.03 -0.87 -9.75
CA PRO A 274 -59.84 -0.92 -8.56
C PRO A 274 -59.66 -2.21 -7.73
N ARG A 275 -59.88 -2.08 -6.42
CA ARG A 275 -59.80 -3.08 -5.38
C ARG A 275 -60.93 -4.13 -5.49
N PRO A 276 -60.68 -5.41 -5.27
CA PRO A 276 -61.62 -6.30 -4.62
C PRO A 276 -61.24 -6.57 -3.16
N ALA A 277 -62.25 -6.88 -2.35
CA ALA A 277 -62.16 -6.99 -0.91
C ALA A 277 -61.76 -8.40 -0.42
N ARG A 278 -61.05 -8.38 0.72
CA ARG A 278 -60.97 -9.39 1.79
C ARG A 278 -60.53 -10.83 1.47
N ALA A 279 -59.33 -11.14 1.95
CA ALA A 279 -59.08 -12.30 2.83
C ALA A 279 -57.81 -12.05 3.63
N ALA A 280 -57.87 -12.19 4.95
CA ALA A 280 -56.75 -11.99 5.85
C ALA A 280 -55.81 -13.20 5.79
N VAL A 281 -54.59 -12.92 5.30
CA VAL A 281 -53.42 -13.76 5.54
C VAL A 281 -52.37 -12.80 6.06
N LEU A 282 -51.77 -13.09 7.20
CA LEU A 282 -50.63 -12.40 7.75
C LEU A 282 -49.42 -12.59 6.81
N GLU A 283 -49.36 -11.80 5.77
CA GLU A 283 -48.14 -11.65 4.98
C GLU A 283 -47.31 -10.53 5.57
N SER A 284 -46.06 -10.85 5.91
CA SER A 284 -45.00 -9.91 6.29
C SER A 284 -44.92 -8.81 5.23
N ARG A 285 -45.21 -7.60 5.65
CA ARG A 285 -45.10 -6.37 4.85
C ARG A 285 -43.65 -6.26 4.37
N PRO A 286 -43.38 -6.08 3.08
CA PRO A 286 -42.02 -5.79 2.65
C PRO A 286 -41.56 -4.49 3.34
N ALA A 287 -40.40 -4.56 4.00
CA ALA A 287 -39.77 -3.43 4.63
C ALA A 287 -39.61 -2.29 3.61
N SER A 288 -39.87 -1.06 4.02
CA SER A 288 -39.61 0.08 3.13
C SER A 288 -38.12 0.17 2.87
N ARG A 289 -37.71 0.67 1.70
CA ARG A 289 -36.28 0.83 1.34
C ARG A 289 -35.49 1.59 2.42
N ALA A 290 -36.15 2.48 3.13
CA ALA A 290 -35.58 3.22 4.27
C ALA A 290 -35.38 2.31 5.52
N GLU A 291 -36.24 1.28 5.71
CA GLU A 291 -36.10 0.31 6.79
C GLU A 291 -35.04 -0.75 6.46
N GLU A 292 -34.87 -1.10 5.16
CA GLU A 292 -33.80 -1.97 4.69
C GLU A 292 -32.43 -1.28 4.84
N ASP A 293 -32.32 0.02 4.51
CA ASP A 293 -31.10 0.81 4.68
C ASP A 293 -30.70 0.95 6.17
N LEU A 294 -31.68 1.06 7.08
CA LEU A 294 -31.45 1.13 8.54
C LEU A 294 -30.89 -0.18 9.15
N MET A 295 -31.12 -1.30 8.49
CA MET A 295 -30.66 -2.61 8.94
C MET A 295 -29.48 -3.15 8.12
N ASN A 296 -28.94 -2.35 7.19
CA ASN A 296 -27.83 -2.75 6.34
C ASN A 296 -26.50 -2.31 6.96
N PRO A 297 -25.62 -3.24 7.42
CA PRO A 297 -24.32 -2.92 7.99
C PRO A 297 -23.44 -2.11 7.04
N GLU A 298 -23.49 -2.41 5.74
CA GLU A 298 -22.67 -1.73 4.72
C GLU A 298 -23.03 -0.25 4.61
N VAL A 299 -24.31 0.11 4.67
CA VAL A 299 -24.76 1.51 4.65
C VAL A 299 -24.23 2.28 5.86
N HIS A 300 -24.28 1.69 7.05
CA HIS A 300 -23.74 2.30 8.27
C HIS A 300 -22.22 2.36 8.24
N TYR A 301 -21.55 1.38 7.64
CA TYR A 301 -20.11 1.37 7.46
C TYR A 301 -19.67 2.55 6.59
N GLN A 302 -20.33 2.73 5.45
CA GLN A 302 -20.08 3.84 4.53
C GLN A 302 -20.31 5.21 5.21
N HIS A 303 -21.39 5.36 6.01
CA HIS A 303 -21.62 6.58 6.78
C HIS A 303 -20.50 6.84 7.79
N GLY A 304 -20.10 5.84 8.56
CA GLY A 304 -19.05 6.00 9.58
C GLY A 304 -17.69 6.35 8.98
N LEU A 305 -17.40 5.80 7.81
CA LEU A 305 -16.20 6.19 7.07
C LEU A 305 -16.27 7.65 6.64
N ALA A 306 -17.43 8.11 6.15
CA ALA A 306 -17.73 9.46 5.75
C ALA A 306 -17.49 10.49 6.86
N GLU A 307 -18.01 10.17 8.00
CA GLU A 307 -17.89 11.00 9.20
C GLU A 307 -16.44 11.06 9.69
N LEU A 308 -15.68 9.97 9.54
CA LEU A 308 -14.24 9.95 9.80
C LEU A 308 -13.45 10.93 8.91
N GLU A 309 -13.82 11.06 7.64
CA GLU A 309 -13.15 11.96 6.70
C GLU A 309 -13.51 13.41 6.94
N SER A 310 -14.78 13.68 7.21
CA SER A 310 -15.22 15.05 7.55
C SER A 310 -14.62 15.55 8.86
N GLY A 311 -13.94 14.67 9.62
CA GLY A 311 -13.36 14.98 10.92
C GLY A 311 -14.33 14.82 12.09
N ASP A 312 -15.57 14.41 11.84
CA ASP A 312 -16.56 14.14 12.90
C ASP A 312 -16.33 12.74 13.50
N ALA A 313 -15.31 12.66 14.33
CA ALA A 313 -14.94 11.42 15.00
C ALA A 313 -16.05 10.86 15.90
N ALA A 314 -16.89 11.70 16.49
CA ALA A 314 -17.97 11.29 17.38
C ALA A 314 -19.13 10.64 16.61
N ALA A 315 -19.53 11.22 15.49
CA ALA A 315 -20.51 10.63 14.58
C ALA A 315 -20.00 9.31 14.01
N ALA A 316 -18.75 9.26 13.56
CA ALA A 316 -18.11 8.05 13.05
C ALA A 316 -18.11 6.89 14.07
N VAL A 317 -17.81 7.18 15.34
CA VAL A 317 -17.92 6.19 16.43
C VAL A 317 -19.34 5.63 16.52
N SER A 318 -20.36 6.50 16.41
CA SER A 318 -21.75 6.08 16.48
C SER A 318 -22.16 5.15 15.32
N SER A 319 -21.86 5.57 14.10
CA SER A 319 -22.19 4.82 12.87
C SER A 319 -21.45 3.47 12.82
N LEU A 320 -20.16 3.44 13.12
CA LEU A 320 -19.35 2.22 13.11
C LEU A 320 -19.68 1.25 14.24
N ARG A 321 -20.12 1.74 15.41
CA ARG A 321 -20.71 0.88 16.47
C ARG A 321 -21.97 0.19 16.00
N ARG A 322 -22.80 0.88 15.24
CA ARG A 322 -24.02 0.29 14.67
C ARG A 322 -23.70 -0.84 13.68
N VAL A 323 -22.64 -0.68 12.87
CA VAL A 323 -22.15 -1.76 12.00
C VAL A 323 -21.85 -3.01 12.82
N LEU A 324 -21.02 -2.90 13.86
CA LEU A 324 -20.65 -4.05 14.71
C LEU A 324 -21.81 -4.60 15.55
N TYR A 325 -22.86 -3.82 15.75
CA TYR A 325 -24.09 -4.31 16.35
C TYR A 325 -24.92 -5.17 15.39
N LEU A 326 -24.99 -4.75 14.11
CA LEU A 326 -25.72 -5.46 13.06
C LEU A 326 -24.94 -6.67 12.52
N ASP A 327 -23.64 -6.52 12.41
CA ASP A 327 -22.70 -7.58 12.00
C ASP A 327 -21.46 -7.58 12.89
N PRO A 328 -21.45 -8.39 13.97
CA PRO A 328 -20.30 -8.50 14.86
C PRO A 328 -19.05 -9.07 14.21
N GLY A 329 -19.17 -9.68 13.02
CA GLY A 329 -18.08 -10.25 12.24
C GLY A 329 -17.42 -9.27 11.27
N PHE A 330 -17.84 -8.03 11.19
CA PHE A 330 -17.35 -7.05 10.23
C PHE A 330 -15.98 -6.48 10.67
N GLU A 331 -14.88 -7.12 10.26
CA GLU A 331 -13.52 -6.84 10.70
C GLU A 331 -13.08 -5.41 10.36
N LEU A 332 -13.41 -4.95 9.15
CA LEU A 332 -13.06 -3.60 8.68
C LEU A 332 -13.76 -2.52 9.52
N ALA A 333 -14.98 -2.78 10.00
CA ALA A 333 -15.66 -1.84 10.89
C ALA A 333 -14.99 -1.76 12.27
N ALA A 334 -14.47 -2.88 12.79
CA ALA A 334 -13.70 -2.87 14.04
C ALA A 334 -12.41 -2.04 13.89
N PHE A 335 -11.70 -2.17 12.78
CA PHE A 335 -10.53 -1.37 12.47
C PHE A 335 -10.88 0.13 12.31
N ALA A 336 -11.89 0.45 11.51
CA ALA A 336 -12.35 1.82 11.29
C ALA A 336 -12.82 2.49 12.59
N LEU A 337 -13.50 1.73 13.47
CA LEU A 337 -13.91 2.21 14.79
C LEU A 337 -12.69 2.50 15.68
N GLY A 338 -11.62 1.70 15.59
CA GLY A 338 -10.34 1.99 16.23
C GLY A 338 -9.78 3.35 15.81
N ARG A 339 -9.80 3.64 14.52
CA ARG A 339 -9.38 4.94 13.96
C ARG A 339 -10.26 6.10 14.42
N ALA A 340 -11.59 5.89 14.50
CA ALA A 340 -12.51 6.92 14.98
C ALA A 340 -12.21 7.28 16.44
N HIS A 341 -11.97 6.29 17.29
CA HIS A 341 -11.55 6.52 18.68
C HIS A 341 -10.18 7.20 18.78
N GLU A 342 -9.23 6.83 17.93
CA GLU A 342 -7.90 7.47 17.89
C GLU A 342 -8.01 8.96 17.54
N LYS A 343 -8.80 9.31 16.50
CA LYS A 343 -9.08 10.71 16.12
C LYS A 343 -9.83 11.47 17.20
N ALA A 344 -10.66 10.80 17.99
CA ALA A 344 -11.34 11.37 19.15
C ALA A 344 -10.41 11.55 20.39
N GLY A 345 -9.16 11.10 20.33
CA GLY A 345 -8.22 11.10 21.45
C GLY A 345 -8.47 10.00 22.49
N GLU A 346 -9.36 9.06 22.21
CA GLU A 346 -9.77 7.97 23.10
C GLU A 346 -8.86 6.73 22.90
N LEU A 347 -7.56 6.87 23.23
CA LEU A 347 -6.53 5.88 22.88
C LEU A 347 -6.79 4.48 23.45
N ASP A 348 -7.34 4.36 24.65
CA ASP A 348 -7.69 3.06 25.25
C ASP A 348 -8.86 2.38 24.51
N ALA A 349 -9.83 3.15 24.04
CA ALA A 349 -10.91 2.62 23.21
C ALA A 349 -10.39 2.20 21.83
N ALA A 350 -9.54 3.00 21.20
CA ALA A 350 -8.88 2.70 19.95
C ALA A 350 -8.10 1.38 20.04
N ARG A 351 -7.27 1.22 21.09
CA ARG A 351 -6.51 -0.01 21.35
C ARG A 351 -7.41 -1.25 21.40
N ARG A 352 -8.50 -1.20 22.18
CA ARG A 352 -9.44 -2.32 22.28
C ARG A 352 -10.06 -2.70 20.93
N ARG A 353 -10.31 -1.75 20.06
CA ARG A 353 -10.91 -2.00 18.73
C ARG A 353 -9.89 -2.58 17.75
N TYR A 354 -8.66 -2.13 17.75
CA TYR A 354 -7.59 -2.75 16.96
C TYR A 354 -7.31 -4.19 17.43
N GLU A 355 -7.26 -4.44 18.75
CA GLU A 355 -7.17 -5.81 19.28
C GLU A 355 -8.40 -6.67 18.92
N GLN A 356 -9.59 -6.09 18.84
CA GLN A 356 -10.80 -6.79 18.38
C GLN A 356 -10.66 -7.17 16.91
N ALA A 357 -10.27 -6.24 16.04
CA ALA A 357 -10.04 -6.51 14.62
C ALA A 357 -9.00 -7.64 14.43
N LEU A 358 -7.89 -7.61 15.16
CA LEU A 358 -6.88 -8.67 15.14
C LEU A 358 -7.45 -10.04 15.57
N ARG A 359 -8.30 -10.08 16.59
CA ARG A 359 -8.92 -11.34 17.01
C ARG A 359 -9.87 -11.91 15.95
N MET A 360 -10.62 -11.04 15.27
CA MET A 360 -11.54 -11.44 14.21
C MET A 360 -10.78 -11.97 12.99
N LEU A 361 -9.67 -11.33 12.62
CA LEU A 361 -8.79 -11.71 11.52
C LEU A 361 -7.84 -12.86 11.87
N GLY A 362 -7.58 -13.11 13.14
CA GLY A 362 -6.67 -14.15 13.63
C GLY A 362 -7.25 -15.57 13.61
N VAL A 363 -8.56 -15.72 13.42
CA VAL A 363 -9.19 -16.99 13.03
C VAL A 363 -9.02 -17.09 11.52
N ARG A 364 -7.92 -17.72 11.07
CA ARG A 364 -7.46 -17.84 9.69
C ARG A 364 -8.60 -17.81 8.67
N PRO A 365 -8.74 -16.74 7.85
CA PRO A 365 -9.50 -16.85 6.62
C PRO A 365 -8.82 -17.89 5.72
N ALA A 366 -9.60 -18.67 4.99
CA ALA A 366 -9.06 -19.59 4.00
C ALA A 366 -8.17 -18.81 3.00
N PRO A 367 -7.08 -19.41 2.46
CA PRO A 367 -6.25 -18.73 1.49
C PRO A 367 -7.11 -18.22 0.32
N GLY A 368 -7.16 -16.90 0.11
CA GLY A 368 -7.95 -16.28 -0.95
C GLY A 368 -9.29 -15.67 -0.52
N GLU A 369 -9.70 -15.76 0.73
CA GLU A 369 -10.90 -15.09 1.25
C GLU A 369 -10.65 -13.57 1.27
N ARG A 370 -11.37 -12.85 0.41
CA ARG A 370 -11.31 -11.38 0.34
C ARG A 370 -12.22 -10.80 1.39
N LEU A 371 -11.69 -9.90 2.20
CA LEU A 371 -12.50 -8.91 2.90
C LEU A 371 -13.26 -8.06 1.87
N ALA A 372 -14.37 -7.46 2.26
CA ALA A 372 -15.20 -6.65 1.37
C ALA A 372 -14.36 -5.53 0.72
N GLY A 373 -13.75 -5.81 -0.47
CA GLY A 373 -12.91 -4.88 -1.21
C GLY A 373 -11.57 -5.48 -1.67
N PRO A 374 -10.67 -4.67 -2.24
CA PRO A 374 -9.36 -5.09 -2.73
C PRO A 374 -8.33 -5.36 -1.62
N ILE A 375 -8.71 -5.22 -0.36
CA ILE A 375 -7.81 -5.30 0.80
C ILE A 375 -7.82 -6.73 1.34
N ASP A 376 -6.64 -7.32 1.50
CA ASP A 376 -6.51 -8.62 2.13
C ASP A 376 -6.38 -8.52 3.66
N ALA A 377 -6.69 -9.63 4.35
CA ALA A 377 -6.67 -9.71 5.81
C ALA A 377 -5.29 -9.39 6.40
N ALA A 378 -4.20 -9.76 5.72
CA ALA A 378 -2.84 -9.52 6.17
C ALA A 378 -2.55 -8.02 6.26
N THR A 379 -3.00 -7.24 5.29
CA THR A 379 -2.86 -5.78 5.24
C THR A 379 -3.55 -5.12 6.45
N VAL A 380 -4.75 -5.58 6.83
CA VAL A 380 -5.48 -5.03 7.99
C VAL A 380 -4.82 -5.43 9.31
N ILE A 381 -4.29 -6.65 9.40
CA ILE A 381 -3.52 -7.11 10.57
C ILE A 381 -2.30 -6.21 10.79
N ASP A 382 -1.49 -6.01 9.74
CA ASP A 382 -0.29 -5.17 9.83
C ASP A 382 -0.63 -3.73 10.22
N ALA A 383 -1.73 -3.19 9.69
CA ALA A 383 -2.21 -1.85 10.04
C ALA A 383 -2.62 -1.77 11.53
N CYS A 384 -3.34 -2.77 12.05
CA CYS A 384 -3.70 -2.84 13.47
C CYS A 384 -2.47 -2.91 14.37
N GLU A 385 -1.50 -3.77 14.05
CA GLU A 385 -0.27 -3.93 14.82
C GLU A 385 0.56 -2.63 14.85
N ALA A 386 0.70 -1.96 13.70
CA ALA A 386 1.39 -0.67 13.62
C ALA A 386 0.74 0.41 14.49
N ARG A 387 -0.61 0.48 14.52
CA ARG A 387 -1.34 1.43 15.35
C ARG A 387 -1.22 1.12 16.84
N LEU A 388 -1.26 -0.15 17.22
CA LEU A 388 -1.05 -0.57 18.60
C LEU A 388 0.34 -0.20 19.12
N LEU A 389 1.38 -0.37 18.30
CA LEU A 389 2.74 0.06 18.62
C LEU A 389 2.83 1.58 18.78
N ALA A 390 2.20 2.36 17.91
CA ALA A 390 2.17 3.82 18.01
C ALA A 390 1.48 4.31 19.29
N ILE A 391 0.35 3.71 19.65
CA ILE A 391 -0.37 4.03 20.92
C ILE A 391 0.49 3.69 22.14
N GLN A 392 1.20 2.56 22.13
CA GLN A 392 2.09 2.17 23.23
C GLN A 392 3.33 3.07 23.35
N GLY A 393 3.87 3.52 22.22
CA GLY A 393 5.05 4.42 22.16
C GLY A 393 4.74 5.87 22.58
N GLY A 394 3.50 6.33 22.39
CA GLY A 394 3.04 7.66 22.80
C GLY A 394 2.68 7.80 24.27
N LEU A 395 2.68 6.70 25.03
CA LEU A 395 2.42 6.66 26.49
C LEU A 395 3.71 6.66 27.34
N ARG A 396 4.89 6.93 26.73
CA ARG A 396 6.19 7.03 27.43
C ARG A 396 6.72 8.46 27.44
#